data_ad40fbc288c882b31933fe55a57eaba6
#
_entry.id   ad40fbc288c882b31933fe55a57eaba6
#
_cell.length_a   1.000
_cell.length_b   1.000
_cell.length_c   1.000
_cell.angle_alpha   90.00
_cell.angle_beta   90.00
_cell.angle_gamma   90.00
#
_symmetry.space_group_name_H-M   'P 1'
#
loop_
_entity.id
_entity.type
_entity.pdbx_description
1 polymer ?
#
loop_
_entity_poly.entity_id
_entity_poly.type
_entity_poly.pdbx_seq_one_letter_code
_entity_poly.pdbx_strand_id
1 'polypeptide(L)'
;DLVSVHYESTHNLQRVIAAIKEKGALASVALNPATPIEMLSEILPELDVVLLMTVNPGFSGQVMTPGSIDKIARLKKWLGDRNCDKIRIETDGNCSFENSVKMHHAGADILVAGTSSIFKQGLSVAEGTGKLRALLND
;
A
#
# COMPACT_ATOMS: atom_id res chain seq x y z
N ASP A 1 14.17 2.34 -8.82
CA ASP A 1 12.98 1.52 -9.10
C ASP A 1 12.51 0.83 -7.82
N LEU A 2 11.23 0.47 -7.74
CA LEU A 2 10.59 -0.28 -6.66
C LEU A 2 9.99 -1.56 -7.25
N VAL A 3 10.28 -2.70 -6.62
CA VAL A 3 9.67 -3.99 -6.97
C VAL A 3 8.84 -4.48 -5.80
N SER A 4 7.55 -4.71 -6.04
CA SER A 4 6.61 -5.24 -5.05
C SER A 4 6.30 -6.71 -5.33
N VAL A 5 6.37 -7.55 -4.30
CA VAL A 5 6.04 -8.97 -4.37
C VAL A 5 5.00 -9.31 -3.31
N HIS A 6 3.99 -10.08 -3.68
CA HIS A 6 3.01 -10.55 -2.72
C HIS A 6 3.61 -11.55 -1.74
N TYR A 7 3.34 -11.37 -0.46
CA TYR A 7 3.70 -12.32 0.61
C TYR A 7 3.27 -13.74 0.25
N GLU A 8 2.05 -13.85 -0.26
CA GLU A 8 1.41 -15.13 -0.58
C GLU A 8 1.92 -15.80 -1.87
N SER A 9 2.77 -15.11 -2.64
CA SER A 9 3.26 -15.62 -3.93
C SER A 9 4.47 -16.56 -3.83
N THR A 10 5.14 -16.60 -2.68
CA THR A 10 6.36 -17.39 -2.49
C THR A 10 6.55 -17.87 -1.05
N HIS A 11 7.12 -19.06 -0.89
CA HIS A 11 7.57 -19.57 0.41
C HIS A 11 8.99 -19.09 0.79
N ASN A 12 9.72 -18.46 -0.13
CA ASN A 12 11.10 -18.01 0.07
C ASN A 12 11.21 -16.48 -0.05
N LEU A 13 10.37 -15.76 0.67
CA LEU A 13 10.22 -14.31 0.53
C LEU A 13 11.54 -13.57 0.77
N GLN A 14 12.30 -13.93 1.82
CA GLN A 14 13.59 -13.30 2.11
C GLN A 14 14.56 -13.41 0.92
N ARG A 15 14.64 -14.56 0.25
CA ARG A 15 15.49 -14.74 -0.94
C ARG A 15 15.07 -13.80 -2.07
N VAL A 16 13.77 -13.61 -2.26
CA VAL A 16 13.23 -12.72 -3.30
C VAL A 16 13.58 -11.26 -2.96
N ILE A 17 13.40 -10.83 -1.73
CA ILE A 17 13.77 -9.49 -1.27
C ILE A 17 15.27 -9.23 -1.45
N ALA A 18 16.12 -10.16 -1.05
CA ALA A 18 17.56 -10.06 -1.24
C ALA A 18 17.93 -9.89 -2.73
N ALA A 19 17.34 -10.70 -3.61
CA ALA A 19 17.57 -10.62 -5.05
C ALA A 19 17.12 -9.26 -5.66
N ILE A 20 16.03 -8.68 -5.19
CA ILE A 20 15.57 -7.35 -5.60
C ILE A 20 16.62 -6.30 -5.19
N LYS A 21 17.08 -6.34 -3.95
CA LYS A 21 18.06 -5.38 -3.42
C LYS A 21 19.45 -5.53 -4.08
N GLU A 22 19.87 -6.74 -4.42
CA GLU A 22 21.10 -6.99 -5.19
C GLU A 22 21.08 -6.31 -6.58
N LYS A 23 19.90 -6.08 -7.16
CA LYS A 23 19.71 -5.33 -8.41
C LYS A 23 19.65 -3.82 -8.22
N GLY A 24 19.83 -3.32 -7.00
CA GLY A 24 19.74 -1.90 -6.67
C GLY A 24 18.32 -1.33 -6.65
N ALA A 25 17.29 -2.17 -6.63
CA ALA A 25 15.90 -1.74 -6.51
C ALA A 25 15.45 -1.70 -5.04
N LEU A 26 14.47 -0.83 -4.75
CA LEU A 26 13.75 -0.84 -3.49
C LEU A 26 12.84 -2.08 -3.42
N ALA A 27 12.72 -2.66 -2.24
CA ALA A 27 11.92 -3.86 -2.01
C ALA A 27 10.62 -3.54 -1.30
N SER A 28 9.51 -4.01 -1.87
CA SER A 28 8.17 -3.92 -1.28
C SER A 28 7.54 -5.30 -1.13
N VAL A 29 6.77 -5.49 -0.06
CA VAL A 29 5.93 -6.67 0.14
C VAL A 29 4.48 -6.26 0.20
N ALA A 30 3.66 -6.90 -0.64
CA ALA A 30 2.21 -6.73 -0.64
C ALA A 30 1.55 -7.78 0.27
N LEU A 31 0.60 -7.34 1.09
CA LEU A 31 -0.23 -8.18 1.94
C LEU A 31 -1.69 -8.13 1.50
N ASN A 32 -2.31 -9.29 1.32
CA ASN A 32 -3.75 -9.39 1.12
C ASN A 32 -4.54 -8.87 2.34
N PRO A 33 -5.84 -8.52 2.19
CA PRO A 33 -6.64 -8.01 3.30
C PRO A 33 -6.63 -8.91 4.53
N ALA A 34 -6.67 -10.23 4.35
CA ALA A 34 -6.70 -11.21 5.44
C ALA A 34 -5.33 -11.55 6.04
N THR A 35 -4.22 -11.19 5.39
CA THR A 35 -2.86 -11.52 5.85
C THR A 35 -2.45 -10.57 6.97
N PRO A 36 -2.10 -11.07 8.17
CA PRO A 36 -1.66 -10.24 9.29
C PRO A 36 -0.37 -9.47 8.98
N ILE A 37 -0.23 -8.27 9.52
CA ILE A 37 0.98 -7.45 9.35
C ILE A 37 2.20 -8.07 10.05
N GLU A 38 1.97 -8.84 11.11
CA GLU A 38 2.99 -9.54 11.90
C GLU A 38 3.77 -10.58 11.09
N MET A 39 3.23 -11.03 9.96
CA MET A 39 3.92 -11.94 9.03
C MET A 39 5.19 -11.34 8.45
N LEU A 40 5.38 -10.02 8.55
CA LEU A 40 6.58 -9.33 8.08
C LEU A 40 7.66 -9.18 9.15
N SER A 41 7.44 -9.63 10.40
CA SER A 41 8.33 -9.38 11.52
C SER A 41 9.79 -9.73 11.26
N GLU A 42 10.05 -10.88 10.62
CA GLU A 42 11.43 -11.36 10.39
C GLU A 42 12.14 -10.64 9.23
N ILE A 43 11.40 -10.09 8.28
CA ILE A 43 11.96 -9.45 7.08
C ILE A 43 11.83 -7.92 7.10
N LEU A 44 11.18 -7.38 8.12
CA LEU A 44 10.86 -5.97 8.21
C LEU A 44 12.07 -5.04 8.00
N PRO A 45 13.27 -5.32 8.58
CA PRO A 45 14.43 -4.45 8.39
C PRO A 45 14.94 -4.37 6.94
N GLU A 46 14.55 -5.32 6.09
CA GLU A 46 14.98 -5.40 4.69
C GLU A 46 14.03 -4.65 3.74
N LEU A 47 12.85 -4.22 4.24
CA LEU A 47 11.82 -3.59 3.42
C LEU A 47 11.98 -2.07 3.32
N ASP A 48 11.64 -1.54 2.16
CA ASP A 48 11.54 -0.10 1.91
C ASP A 48 10.07 0.36 1.88
N VAL A 49 9.16 -0.54 1.49
CA VAL A 49 7.71 -0.28 1.41
C VAL A 49 6.92 -1.52 1.84
N VAL A 50 5.80 -1.32 2.51
CA VAL A 50 4.76 -2.33 2.72
C VAL A 50 3.50 -1.90 1.98
N LEU A 51 3.07 -2.71 1.01
CA LEU A 51 1.84 -2.50 0.28
C LEU A 51 0.68 -3.26 0.96
N LEU A 52 -0.35 -2.55 1.38
CA LEU A 52 -1.58 -3.14 1.89
C LEU A 52 -2.64 -3.18 0.79
N MET A 53 -3.06 -4.37 0.40
CA MET A 53 -4.24 -4.53 -0.43
C MET A 53 -5.48 -4.19 0.38
N THR A 54 -6.29 -3.27 -0.11
CA THR A 54 -7.56 -2.86 0.52
C THR A 54 -8.78 -3.47 -0.17
N VAL A 55 -8.53 -4.31 -1.17
CA VAL A 55 -9.46 -5.23 -1.82
C VAL A 55 -8.78 -6.58 -2.02
N ASN A 56 -9.53 -7.63 -2.22
CA ASN A 56 -8.93 -8.91 -2.62
C ASN A 56 -8.43 -8.79 -4.07
N PRO A 57 -7.17 -9.19 -4.38
CA PRO A 57 -6.67 -9.18 -5.74
C PRO A 57 -7.53 -10.02 -6.69
N GLY A 58 -7.66 -9.57 -7.96
CA GLY A 58 -8.33 -10.35 -8.98
C GLY A 58 -9.09 -9.52 -10.02
N PHE A 59 -9.82 -8.48 -9.63
CA PHE A 59 -10.54 -7.59 -10.55
C PHE A 59 -10.72 -6.18 -9.99
N SER A 60 -10.86 -5.20 -10.87
CA SER A 60 -11.07 -3.80 -10.51
C SER A 60 -12.52 -3.50 -10.13
N GLY A 61 -12.76 -2.36 -9.48
CA GLY A 61 -14.10 -1.89 -9.13
C GLY A 61 -14.69 -2.50 -7.85
N GLN A 62 -13.90 -3.24 -7.08
CA GLN A 62 -14.33 -3.77 -5.79
C GLN A 62 -14.50 -2.66 -4.74
N VAL A 63 -15.36 -2.91 -3.77
CA VAL A 63 -15.49 -2.10 -2.56
C VAL A 63 -14.35 -2.45 -1.61
N MET A 64 -13.82 -1.44 -0.93
CA MET A 64 -12.79 -1.62 0.11
C MET A 64 -13.26 -2.61 1.18
N THR A 65 -12.40 -3.56 1.54
CA THR A 65 -12.71 -4.56 2.58
C THR A 65 -12.86 -3.90 3.96
N PRO A 66 -13.80 -4.38 4.80
CA PRO A 66 -13.94 -3.91 6.17
C PRO A 66 -12.61 -4.02 6.94
N GLY A 67 -12.31 -3.04 7.79
CA GLY A 67 -11.08 -3.03 8.59
C GLY A 67 -9.81 -2.59 7.87
N SER A 68 -9.86 -2.26 6.56
CA SER A 68 -8.67 -1.81 5.82
C SER A 68 -8.04 -0.55 6.41
N ILE A 69 -8.84 0.44 6.76
CA ILE A 69 -8.35 1.69 7.38
C ILE A 69 -7.70 1.43 8.73
N ASP A 70 -8.31 0.58 9.57
CA ASP A 70 -7.74 0.16 10.85
C ASP A 70 -6.42 -0.59 10.66
N LYS A 71 -6.32 -1.46 9.64
CA LYS A 71 -5.08 -2.18 9.32
C LYS A 71 -3.95 -1.24 8.94
N ILE A 72 -4.22 -0.17 8.19
CA ILE A 72 -3.24 0.87 7.85
C ILE A 72 -2.74 1.54 9.14
N ALA A 73 -3.66 1.97 10.01
CA ALA A 73 -3.31 2.63 11.27
C ALA A 73 -2.50 1.70 12.20
N ARG A 74 -2.88 0.42 12.29
CA ARG A 74 -2.13 -0.59 13.04
C ARG A 74 -0.74 -0.79 12.48
N LEU A 75 -0.58 -0.86 11.15
CA LEU A 75 0.74 -0.97 10.52
C LEU A 75 1.59 0.26 10.83
N LYS A 76 1.05 1.47 10.72
CA LYS A 76 1.78 2.72 11.04
C LYS A 76 2.29 2.70 12.48
N LYS A 77 1.43 2.35 13.43
CA LYS A 77 1.82 2.21 14.83
C LYS A 77 2.88 1.11 15.03
N TRP A 78 2.69 -0.06 14.41
CA TRP A 78 3.59 -1.21 14.53
C TRP A 78 4.99 -0.94 13.99
N LEU A 79 5.11 -0.15 12.92
CA LEU A 79 6.39 0.33 12.38
C LEU A 79 7.07 1.29 13.36
N GLY A 80 6.33 2.25 13.92
CA GLY A 80 6.84 3.19 14.92
C GLY A 80 7.37 2.51 16.17
N ASP A 81 6.60 1.56 16.72
CA ASP A 81 6.98 0.78 17.92
C ASP A 81 8.30 -0.02 17.71
N ARG A 82 8.74 -0.21 16.45
CA ARG A 82 9.96 -0.94 16.04
C ARG A 82 11.08 -0.05 15.49
N ASN A 83 10.92 1.27 15.56
CA ASN A 83 11.86 2.24 14.97
C ASN A 83 12.07 2.01 13.45
N CYS A 84 11.02 1.60 12.76
CA CYS A 84 10.97 1.34 11.32
C CYS A 84 10.20 2.41 10.54
N ASP A 85 10.11 3.63 11.05
CA ASP A 85 9.33 4.76 10.48
C ASP A 85 9.74 5.15 9.06
N LYS A 86 10.94 4.79 8.63
CA LYS A 86 11.42 5.00 7.26
C LYS A 86 10.73 4.12 6.22
N ILE A 87 10.10 3.01 6.64
CA ILE A 87 9.35 2.13 5.76
C ILE A 87 8.04 2.82 5.41
N ARG A 88 7.79 3.03 4.12
CA ARG A 88 6.57 3.67 3.64
C ARG A 88 5.43 2.68 3.54
N ILE A 89 4.23 3.17 3.78
CA ILE A 89 2.99 2.39 3.64
C ILE A 89 2.33 2.75 2.32
N GLU A 90 2.17 1.77 1.44
CA GLU A 90 1.46 1.87 0.18
C GLU A 90 0.10 1.17 0.31
N THR A 91 -0.92 1.70 -0.38
CA THR A 91 -2.26 1.08 -0.43
C THR A 91 -2.74 0.93 -1.86
N ASP A 92 -3.31 -0.22 -2.16
CA ASP A 92 -3.94 -0.52 -3.45
C ASP A 92 -5.32 -1.17 -3.26
N GLY A 93 -6.30 -0.62 -3.95
CA GLY A 93 -7.69 -1.08 -3.98
C GLY A 93 -8.68 -0.02 -3.52
N ASN A 94 -9.64 0.30 -4.38
CA ASN A 94 -10.69 1.30 -4.14
C ASN A 94 -10.17 2.64 -3.54
N CYS A 95 -9.03 3.13 -4.05
CA CYS A 95 -8.49 4.45 -3.71
C CYS A 95 -9.38 5.54 -4.35
N SER A 96 -10.65 5.62 -3.93
CA SER A 96 -11.57 6.69 -4.29
C SER A 96 -11.12 8.01 -3.63
N PHE A 97 -11.64 9.14 -4.06
CA PHE A 97 -11.32 10.43 -3.44
C PHE A 97 -11.55 10.42 -1.92
N GLU A 98 -12.69 9.88 -1.49
CA GLU A 98 -13.04 9.78 -0.07
C GLU A 98 -12.14 8.78 0.68
N ASN A 99 -11.95 7.57 0.13
CA ASN A 99 -11.14 6.56 0.79
C ASN A 99 -9.66 6.95 0.85
N SER A 100 -9.14 7.62 -0.18
CA SER A 100 -7.75 8.09 -0.21
C SER A 100 -7.46 9.07 0.95
N VAL A 101 -8.38 9.96 1.27
CA VAL A 101 -8.26 10.83 2.45
C VAL A 101 -8.21 10.02 3.74
N LYS A 102 -9.10 9.04 3.90
CA LYS A 102 -9.11 8.14 5.08
C LYS A 102 -7.83 7.32 5.19
N MET A 103 -7.33 6.78 4.06
CA MET A 103 -6.08 6.02 4.00
C MET A 103 -4.88 6.88 4.39
N HIS A 104 -4.81 8.11 3.85
CA HIS A 104 -3.75 9.06 4.16
C HIS A 104 -3.75 9.43 5.65
N HIS A 105 -4.89 9.79 6.22
CA HIS A 105 -5.01 10.10 7.66
C HIS A 105 -4.68 8.89 8.55
N ALA A 106 -4.91 7.66 8.06
CA ALA A 106 -4.52 6.44 8.78
C ALA A 106 -3.01 6.15 8.70
N GLY A 107 -2.25 6.87 7.86
CA GLY A 107 -0.80 6.77 7.75
C GLY A 107 -0.27 6.19 6.44
N ALA A 108 -1.09 6.08 5.40
CA ALA A 108 -0.61 5.71 4.07
C ALA A 108 0.22 6.85 3.45
N ASP A 109 1.41 6.51 2.96
CA ASP A 109 2.35 7.43 2.31
C ASP A 109 2.20 7.42 0.78
N ILE A 110 1.73 6.29 0.21
CA ILE A 110 1.59 6.06 -1.24
C ILE A 110 0.21 5.48 -1.51
N LEU A 111 -0.47 6.03 -2.52
CA LEU A 111 -1.81 5.59 -2.94
C LEU A 111 -1.77 5.16 -4.41
N VAL A 112 -2.14 3.91 -4.69
CA VAL A 112 -2.30 3.42 -6.07
C VAL A 112 -3.67 3.86 -6.57
N ALA A 113 -3.68 5.03 -7.21
CA ALA A 113 -4.90 5.65 -7.71
C ALA A 113 -5.27 5.12 -9.10
N GLY A 114 -6.52 4.76 -9.31
CA GLY A 114 -7.00 4.13 -10.54
C GLY A 114 -8.43 4.56 -10.90
N THR A 115 -9.22 3.58 -11.34
CA THR A 115 -10.60 3.78 -11.82
C THR A 115 -11.56 4.36 -10.79
N SER A 116 -11.26 4.19 -9.49
CA SER A 116 -12.07 4.75 -8.40
C SER A 116 -11.88 6.24 -8.19
N SER A 117 -10.82 6.84 -8.79
CA SER A 117 -10.47 8.26 -8.62
C SER A 117 -9.99 8.90 -9.91
N ILE A 118 -8.69 8.78 -10.25
CA ILE A 118 -8.06 9.56 -11.33
C ILE A 118 -8.53 9.18 -12.74
N PHE A 119 -8.98 7.94 -12.95
CA PHE A 119 -9.56 7.46 -14.22
C PHE A 119 -11.10 7.41 -14.15
N LYS A 120 -11.72 8.18 -13.27
CA LYS A 120 -13.16 8.24 -13.15
C LYS A 120 -13.77 8.87 -14.41
N GLN A 121 -14.85 8.26 -14.92
CA GLN A 121 -15.56 8.79 -16.09
C GLN A 121 -15.97 10.25 -15.88
N GLY A 122 -15.74 11.07 -16.89
CA GLY A 122 -16.06 12.51 -16.87
C GLY A 122 -14.94 13.41 -16.32
N LEU A 123 -13.77 12.85 -15.95
CA LEU A 123 -12.59 13.61 -15.57
C LEU A 123 -11.42 13.28 -16.50
N SER A 124 -10.62 14.28 -16.87
CA SER A 124 -9.29 14.03 -17.40
C SER A 124 -8.36 13.52 -16.29
N VAL A 125 -7.29 12.82 -16.66
CA VAL A 125 -6.28 12.34 -15.70
C VAL A 125 -5.67 13.49 -14.90
N ALA A 126 -5.44 14.64 -15.56
CA ALA A 126 -4.89 15.83 -14.91
C ALA A 126 -5.85 16.40 -13.85
N GLU A 127 -7.14 16.51 -14.18
CA GLU A 127 -8.18 16.97 -13.23
C GLU A 127 -8.33 16.01 -12.06
N GLY A 128 -8.41 14.70 -12.33
CA GLY A 128 -8.51 13.67 -11.29
C GLY A 128 -7.30 13.68 -10.36
N THR A 129 -6.09 13.80 -10.91
CA THR A 129 -4.86 13.89 -10.12
C THR A 129 -4.79 15.17 -9.30
N GLY A 130 -5.12 16.32 -9.92
CA GLY A 130 -5.16 17.61 -9.23
C GLY A 130 -6.14 17.60 -8.06
N LYS A 131 -7.35 17.06 -8.27
CA LYS A 131 -8.36 16.92 -7.22
C LYS A 131 -7.88 16.03 -6.08
N LEU A 132 -7.26 14.88 -6.40
CA LEU A 132 -6.77 13.96 -5.37
C LEU A 132 -5.67 14.63 -4.53
N ARG A 133 -4.70 15.29 -5.18
CA ARG A 133 -3.63 16.02 -4.48
C ARG A 133 -4.15 17.14 -3.57
N ALA A 134 -5.14 17.91 -4.03
CA ALA A 134 -5.75 18.95 -3.21
C ALA A 134 -6.35 18.38 -1.93
N LEU A 135 -7.09 17.26 -2.03
CA LEU A 135 -7.72 16.60 -0.88
C LEU A 135 -6.72 15.97 0.12
N LEU A 136 -5.49 15.71 -0.30
CA LEU A 136 -4.46 15.12 0.57
C LEU A 136 -3.57 16.18 1.23
N ASN A 137 -3.64 17.43 0.77
CA ASN A 137 -2.86 18.54 1.32
C ASN A 137 -3.66 19.41 2.31
N ASP A 138 -4.97 19.13 2.45
CA ASP A 138 -5.85 19.77 3.43
C ASP A 138 -5.84 18.99 4.78
#